data_c7710d3a9b34ace4184bd1907d7f489f
#
_entry.id   c7710d3a9b34ace4184bd1907d7f489f
#
_cell.length_a   1.000
_cell.length_b   1.000
_cell.length_c   1.000
_cell.angle_alpha   90.00
_cell.angle_beta   90.00
_cell.angle_gamma   90.00
#
_symmetry.space_group_name_H-M   'P 1'
#
loop_
_entity.id
_entity.type
_entity.pdbx_description
1 polymer ?
#
loop_
_entity_poly.entity_id
_entity_poly.type
_entity_poly.pdbx_seq_one_letter_code
_entity_poly.pdbx_strand_id
1 'polypeptide(L)'
;MRSTRSSRPLALALALVTLVAGCASLQNTPQQDYVWEMGRICDGRSRDWYLDRVEADGRYTIRGAPNSVPSPNLPYFDCMREQFTARPYAQWLRQRPAASGAAAKPAADPAARAIERRVWSVGDEWSYRWESPVGSGTFVWTVARFETVEGVDSVVVKAGRREIFYRRSDGAHVLDKVDGGVVTRNVPPVAVLAFPLRAGRPWALDYTRERPEARQTDDVEMDCRADAPAAVTVPAGTFAASHVTCVHRRTGATSFELWYAPEVGNSVKEQSALSSGIRVRELVSFKLTARAARPLD
;
A
#
# COMPACT_ATOMS: atom_id res chain seq x y z
N MET A 1 -20.77 84.76 7.86
CA MET A 1 -19.91 83.81 8.54
C MET A 1 -20.67 82.48 8.73
N ARG A 2 -20.44 81.52 7.90
CA ARG A 2 -21.05 80.14 8.01
C ARG A 2 -19.94 79.12 8.20
N SER A 3 -19.95 78.47 9.36
CA SER A 3 -19.05 77.41 9.75
C SER A 3 -19.53 76.13 9.14
N THR A 4 -18.70 75.46 8.30
CA THR A 4 -18.95 74.16 7.74
C THR A 4 -18.28 73.12 8.62
N ARG A 5 -19.08 72.27 9.30
CA ARG A 5 -18.62 71.08 10.02
C ARG A 5 -18.36 69.93 9.02
N SER A 6 -17.11 69.50 8.96
CA SER A 6 -16.70 68.32 8.25
C SER A 6 -16.98 67.12 9.11
N SER A 7 -17.88 66.21 8.66
CA SER A 7 -18.14 64.89 9.25
C SER A 7 -17.25 63.85 8.54
N ARG A 8 -16.34 63.29 9.30
CA ARG A 8 -15.53 62.10 8.86
C ARG A 8 -16.35 60.83 9.08
N PRO A 9 -16.45 59.90 8.11
CA PRO A 9 -17.04 58.62 8.35
C PRO A 9 -16.02 57.71 9.04
N LEU A 10 -16.45 57.08 10.15
CA LEU A 10 -15.77 55.94 10.78
C LEU A 10 -15.88 54.73 9.86
N ALA A 11 -14.75 54.28 9.32
CA ALA A 11 -14.68 53.00 8.63
C ALA A 11 -14.61 51.88 9.68
N LEU A 12 -15.68 51.10 9.79
CA LEU A 12 -15.73 49.87 10.59
C LEU A 12 -15.01 48.80 9.81
N ALA A 13 -13.78 48.43 10.22
CA ALA A 13 -13.06 47.29 9.69
C ALA A 13 -13.64 46.01 10.29
N LEU A 14 -14.46 45.28 9.53
CA LEU A 14 -14.89 43.94 9.86
C LEU A 14 -13.70 42.97 9.64
N ALA A 15 -13.07 42.52 10.72
CA ALA A 15 -12.08 41.45 10.66
C ALA A 15 -12.82 40.13 10.43
N LEU A 16 -12.74 39.63 9.19
CA LEU A 16 -13.16 38.25 8.84
C LEU A 16 -12.14 37.28 9.43
N VAL A 17 -12.46 36.67 10.57
CA VAL A 17 -11.72 35.52 11.08
C VAL A 17 -12.12 34.32 10.23
N THR A 18 -11.32 33.99 9.22
CA THR A 18 -11.42 32.72 8.51
C THR A 18 -10.94 31.62 9.42
N LEU A 19 -11.87 30.84 9.99
CA LEU A 19 -11.60 29.54 10.59
C LEU A 19 -11.10 28.61 9.48
N VAL A 20 -9.80 28.47 9.35
CA VAL A 20 -9.19 27.38 8.61
C VAL A 20 -9.38 26.13 9.46
N ALA A 21 -10.47 25.39 9.20
CA ALA A 21 -10.60 24.01 9.68
C ALA A 21 -9.50 23.22 9.00
N GLY A 22 -8.35 23.07 9.67
CA GLY A 22 -7.28 22.19 9.25
C GLY A 22 -7.82 20.77 9.20
N CYS A 23 -7.86 20.15 8.02
CA CYS A 23 -7.96 18.71 7.91
C CYS A 23 -6.77 18.12 8.66
N ALA A 24 -7.00 17.66 9.91
CA ALA A 24 -6.03 16.88 10.64
C ALA A 24 -5.78 15.62 9.81
N SER A 25 -4.58 15.49 9.27
CA SER A 25 -4.16 14.24 8.62
C SER A 25 -4.36 13.11 9.63
N LEU A 26 -5.04 12.04 9.22
CA LEU A 26 -5.22 10.81 9.99
C LEU A 26 -3.87 10.07 10.14
N GLN A 27 -2.91 10.71 10.79
CA GLN A 27 -1.66 10.05 11.17
C GLN A 27 -1.89 9.40 12.53
N ASN A 28 -1.51 8.14 12.63
CA ASN A 28 -1.52 7.44 13.90
C ASN A 28 -0.67 8.22 14.92
N THR A 29 -1.12 8.23 16.17
CA THR A 29 -0.27 8.70 17.26
C THR A 29 0.91 7.73 17.44
N PRO A 30 2.03 8.16 18.06
CA PRO A 30 3.13 7.26 18.38
C PRO A 30 2.69 6.06 19.21
N GLN A 31 1.70 6.22 20.10
CA GLN A 31 1.12 5.12 20.87
C GLN A 31 0.40 4.11 19.96
N GLN A 32 -0.38 4.60 19.00
CA GLN A 32 -1.03 3.71 18.02
C GLN A 32 0.00 2.92 17.22
N ASP A 33 1.03 3.58 16.67
CA ASP A 33 2.08 2.92 15.91
C ASP A 33 2.81 1.84 16.73
N TYR A 34 3.11 2.14 18.01
CA TYR A 34 3.73 1.19 18.91
C TYR A 34 2.85 -0.04 19.14
N VAL A 35 1.58 0.15 19.46
CA VAL A 35 0.64 -0.95 19.72
C VAL A 35 0.42 -1.78 18.45
N TRP A 36 0.31 -1.14 17.29
CA TRP A 36 0.22 -1.84 16.00
C TRP A 36 1.48 -2.67 15.70
N GLU A 37 2.67 -2.15 16.00
CA GLU A 37 3.92 -2.89 15.80
C GLU A 37 4.00 -4.13 16.70
N MET A 38 3.63 -4.01 17.97
CA MET A 38 3.58 -5.14 18.89
C MET A 38 2.48 -6.14 18.52
N GLY A 39 1.32 -5.65 18.11
CA GLY A 39 0.19 -6.46 17.65
C GLY A 39 0.53 -7.35 16.46
N ARG A 40 1.28 -6.84 15.47
CA ARG A 40 1.72 -7.64 14.32
C ARG A 40 2.50 -8.90 14.70
N ILE A 41 3.30 -8.83 15.76
CA ILE A 41 4.04 -10.00 16.27
C ILE A 41 3.05 -11.02 16.84
N CYS A 42 2.03 -10.56 17.54
CA CYS A 42 1.03 -11.42 18.17
C CYS A 42 0.03 -11.98 17.16
N ASP A 43 -0.34 -11.20 16.14
CA ASP A 43 -1.14 -11.67 15.00
C ASP A 43 -0.44 -12.83 14.27
N GLY A 44 0.88 -12.78 14.11
CA GLY A 44 1.67 -13.85 13.52
C GLY A 44 1.76 -15.11 14.37
N ARG A 45 1.56 -15.01 15.69
CA ARG A 45 1.58 -16.14 16.64
C ARG A 45 0.19 -16.75 16.89
N SER A 46 -0.87 -15.96 16.69
CA SER A 46 -2.26 -16.38 16.89
C SER A 46 -2.90 -16.77 15.56
N ARG A 47 -3.60 -17.90 15.53
CA ARG A 47 -4.41 -18.30 14.37
C ARG A 47 -5.84 -17.81 14.46
N ASP A 48 -6.31 -17.49 15.67
CA ASP A 48 -7.72 -17.27 15.98
C ASP A 48 -8.02 -15.82 16.33
N TRP A 49 -7.01 -15.03 16.67
CA TRP A 49 -7.16 -13.66 17.15
C TRP A 49 -6.20 -12.72 16.46
N TYR A 50 -6.64 -11.48 16.22
CA TYR A 50 -5.84 -10.40 15.64
C TYR A 50 -6.24 -9.05 16.23
N LEU A 51 -5.33 -8.09 16.13
CA LEU A 51 -5.57 -6.72 16.55
C LEU A 51 -6.62 -6.07 15.65
N ASP A 52 -7.72 -5.57 16.23
CA ASP A 52 -8.84 -5.00 15.49
C ASP A 52 -8.79 -3.48 15.42
N ARG A 53 -8.56 -2.83 16.56
CA ARG A 53 -8.55 -1.38 16.69
C ARG A 53 -7.52 -0.93 17.72
N VAL A 54 -6.89 0.22 17.47
CA VAL A 54 -6.04 0.92 18.44
C VAL A 54 -6.49 2.37 18.54
N GLU A 55 -6.85 2.80 19.73
CA GLU A 55 -7.23 4.18 20.04
C GLU A 55 -5.98 5.08 20.12
N ALA A 56 -6.17 6.40 20.03
CA ALA A 56 -5.09 7.37 20.03
C ALA A 56 -4.19 7.30 21.28
N ASP A 57 -4.73 6.83 22.41
CA ASP A 57 -4.04 6.62 23.70
C ASP A 57 -3.39 5.24 23.83
N GLY A 58 -3.43 4.41 22.80
CA GLY A 58 -2.85 3.08 22.77
C GLY A 58 -3.76 1.97 23.34
N ARG A 59 -4.98 2.27 23.80
CA ARG A 59 -5.96 1.21 24.09
C ARG A 59 -6.29 0.44 22.83
N TYR A 60 -6.50 -0.85 22.94
CA TYR A 60 -6.74 -1.69 21.78
C TYR A 60 -7.83 -2.74 22.03
N THR A 61 -8.43 -3.19 20.94
CA THR A 61 -9.36 -4.31 20.89
C THR A 61 -8.81 -5.38 19.95
N ILE A 62 -9.20 -6.63 20.20
CA ILE A 62 -8.88 -7.77 19.34
C ILE A 62 -10.18 -8.37 18.80
N ARG A 63 -10.08 -9.03 17.65
CA ARG A 63 -11.19 -9.72 17.00
C ARG A 63 -10.78 -11.16 16.67
N GLY A 64 -11.75 -12.07 16.79
CA GLY A 64 -11.61 -13.45 16.33
C GLY A 64 -11.52 -13.52 14.81
N ALA A 65 -10.68 -14.42 14.31
CA ALA A 65 -10.60 -14.68 12.88
C ALA A 65 -11.95 -15.21 12.36
N PRO A 66 -12.41 -14.78 11.15
CA PRO A 66 -13.62 -15.32 10.55
C PRO A 66 -13.51 -16.84 10.43
N ASN A 67 -14.58 -17.54 10.83
CA ASN A 67 -14.69 -19.02 10.78
C ASN A 67 -13.76 -19.78 11.74
N SER A 68 -13.13 -19.13 12.71
CA SER A 68 -12.44 -19.83 13.79
C SER A 68 -13.43 -20.30 14.85
N VAL A 69 -13.20 -21.50 15.40
CA VAL A 69 -13.87 -21.92 16.63
C VAL A 69 -13.39 -20.99 17.73
N PRO A 70 -14.30 -20.42 18.57
CA PRO A 70 -13.89 -19.52 19.64
C PRO A 70 -12.86 -20.21 20.54
N SER A 71 -11.58 -19.87 20.41
CA SER A 71 -10.53 -20.25 21.33
C SER A 71 -10.40 -19.19 22.42
N PRO A 72 -9.84 -19.52 23.61
CA PRO A 72 -9.53 -18.48 24.61
C PRO A 72 -8.65 -17.38 24.02
N ASN A 73 -8.99 -16.12 24.26
CA ASN A 73 -8.21 -14.97 23.78
C ASN A 73 -7.01 -14.61 24.70
N LEU A 74 -6.90 -15.28 25.85
CA LEU A 74 -5.83 -15.08 26.83
C LEU A 74 -4.42 -15.18 26.22
N PRO A 75 -4.10 -16.18 25.36
CA PRO A 75 -2.78 -16.28 24.75
C PRO A 75 -2.41 -15.08 23.90
N TYR A 76 -3.39 -14.40 23.28
CA TYR A 76 -3.14 -13.18 22.51
C TYR A 76 -2.75 -12.02 23.45
N PHE A 77 -3.51 -11.83 24.53
CA PHE A 77 -3.20 -10.80 25.53
C PHE A 77 -1.89 -11.07 26.27
N ASP A 78 -1.55 -12.34 26.50
CA ASP A 78 -0.27 -12.73 27.09
C ASP A 78 0.88 -12.39 26.15
N CYS A 79 0.74 -12.66 24.86
CA CYS A 79 1.69 -12.24 23.85
C CYS A 79 1.87 -10.72 23.82
N MET A 80 0.79 -9.94 23.80
CA MET A 80 0.85 -8.47 23.83
C MET A 80 1.57 -7.97 25.09
N ARG A 81 1.31 -8.56 26.26
CA ARG A 81 2.00 -8.24 27.51
C ARG A 81 3.48 -8.56 27.43
N GLU A 82 3.84 -9.71 26.88
CA GLU A 82 5.23 -10.10 26.63
C GLU A 82 5.94 -9.06 25.76
N GLN A 83 5.33 -8.65 24.63
CA GLN A 83 5.92 -7.67 23.73
C GLN A 83 6.09 -6.30 24.40
N PHE A 84 5.09 -5.83 25.16
CA PHE A 84 5.17 -4.57 25.91
C PHE A 84 6.23 -4.59 27.00
N THR A 85 6.46 -5.76 27.62
CA THR A 85 7.50 -5.95 28.64
C THR A 85 8.88 -6.03 28.00
N ALA A 86 9.02 -6.78 26.91
CA ALA A 86 10.29 -6.96 26.20
C ALA A 86 10.79 -5.67 25.54
N ARG A 87 9.88 -4.83 25.09
CA ARG A 87 10.19 -3.55 24.44
C ARG A 87 9.25 -2.44 24.92
N PRO A 88 9.47 -1.86 26.12
CA PRO A 88 8.62 -0.82 26.67
C PRO A 88 8.49 0.40 25.75
N TYR A 89 7.32 1.06 25.75
CA TYR A 89 7.02 2.20 24.89
C TYR A 89 8.10 3.29 24.91
N ALA A 90 8.60 3.65 26.09
CA ALA A 90 9.66 4.65 26.22
C ALA A 90 10.98 4.23 25.55
N GLN A 91 11.30 2.92 25.55
CA GLN A 91 12.46 2.39 24.84
C GLN A 91 12.24 2.39 23.33
N TRP A 92 11.07 1.93 22.89
CA TRP A 92 10.66 1.95 21.48
C TRP A 92 10.69 3.37 20.91
N LEU A 93 10.15 4.36 21.65
CA LEU A 93 10.13 5.76 21.25
C LEU A 93 11.56 6.34 21.04
N ARG A 94 12.51 5.94 21.89
CA ARG A 94 13.93 6.34 21.74
C ARG A 94 14.63 5.68 20.56
N GLN A 95 14.23 4.46 20.23
CA GLN A 95 14.80 3.69 19.12
C GLN A 95 14.11 4.00 17.77
N ARG A 96 12.91 4.58 17.85
CA ARG A 96 12.25 5.09 16.63
C ARG A 96 13.21 6.13 16.04
N PRO A 97 13.69 5.97 14.80
CA PRO A 97 14.36 7.06 14.10
C PRO A 97 13.44 8.25 14.30
N ALA A 98 13.94 9.31 14.91
CA ALA A 98 13.17 10.51 15.21
C ALA A 98 12.34 10.71 13.95
N ALA A 99 11.01 10.61 14.07
CA ALA A 99 10.14 10.94 12.95
C ALA A 99 10.67 12.30 12.57
N SER A 100 11.50 12.31 11.51
CA SER A 100 12.40 13.42 11.19
C SER A 100 11.50 14.59 11.30
N GLY A 101 11.74 15.33 12.39
CA GLY A 101 10.74 16.14 13.08
C GLY A 101 10.07 16.91 12.01
N ALA A 102 8.77 16.95 11.93
CA ALA A 102 8.00 17.48 10.83
C ALA A 102 8.70 18.73 10.25
N ALA A 103 9.84 18.51 9.63
CA ALA A 103 10.35 19.30 8.57
C ALA A 103 9.16 19.31 7.66
N ALA A 104 8.39 20.41 7.71
CA ALA A 104 7.18 20.62 6.93
C ALA A 104 7.44 19.92 5.62
N LYS A 105 6.77 18.74 5.44
CA LYS A 105 6.97 17.86 4.27
C LYS A 105 7.02 18.85 3.12
N PRO A 106 8.12 19.00 2.38
CA PRO A 106 8.23 20.05 1.38
C PRO A 106 6.94 19.92 0.60
N ALA A 107 6.12 20.97 0.59
CA ALA A 107 4.80 20.93 -0.06
C ALA A 107 5.09 20.29 -1.40
N ALA A 108 4.51 19.10 -1.66
CA ALA A 108 4.91 18.23 -2.77
C ALA A 108 5.01 19.14 -3.96
N ASP A 109 6.23 19.33 -4.49
CA ASP A 109 6.47 20.24 -5.58
C ASP A 109 5.42 19.93 -6.64
N PRO A 110 4.47 20.82 -6.95
CA PRO A 110 3.44 20.56 -7.94
C PRO A 110 4.06 20.23 -9.31
N ALA A 111 5.35 20.54 -9.50
CA ALA A 111 6.18 20.13 -10.62
C ALA A 111 6.84 18.75 -10.45
N ALA A 112 6.65 18.03 -9.33
CA ALA A 112 7.15 16.67 -9.20
C ALA A 112 6.55 15.83 -10.34
N ARG A 113 7.43 15.46 -11.28
CA ARG A 113 7.06 14.80 -12.54
C ARG A 113 6.25 13.55 -12.24
N ALA A 114 5.03 13.49 -12.80
CA ALA A 114 4.20 12.31 -12.72
C ALA A 114 4.94 11.10 -13.31
N ILE A 115 4.89 9.98 -12.63
CA ILE A 115 5.47 8.73 -13.11
C ILE A 115 4.40 8.00 -13.92
N GLU A 116 4.66 7.87 -15.21
CA GLU A 116 3.78 7.14 -16.12
C GLU A 116 4.00 5.62 -15.99
N ARG A 117 2.96 4.87 -16.26
CA ARG A 117 3.05 3.42 -16.30
C ARG A 117 3.86 2.98 -17.53
N ARG A 118 4.87 2.14 -17.31
CA ARG A 118 5.45 1.42 -18.44
C ARG A 118 4.44 0.42 -19.00
N VAL A 119 4.17 0.50 -20.28
CA VAL A 119 3.37 -0.52 -20.99
C VAL A 119 4.26 -1.74 -21.19
N TRP A 120 3.80 -2.89 -20.72
CA TRP A 120 4.51 -4.16 -20.83
C TRP A 120 4.41 -4.71 -22.26
N SER A 121 5.47 -5.40 -22.68
CA SER A 121 5.59 -6.06 -23.97
C SER A 121 5.77 -7.56 -23.78
N VAL A 122 5.29 -8.37 -24.71
CA VAL A 122 5.53 -9.83 -24.67
C VAL A 122 7.04 -10.10 -24.64
N GLY A 123 7.47 -10.93 -23.70
CA GLY A 123 8.88 -11.23 -23.46
C GLY A 123 9.54 -10.33 -22.40
N ASP A 124 8.85 -9.32 -21.86
CA ASP A 124 9.34 -8.65 -20.63
C ASP A 124 9.36 -9.66 -19.50
N GLU A 125 10.45 -9.62 -18.70
CA GLU A 125 10.70 -10.62 -17.68
C GLU A 125 11.26 -9.98 -16.40
N TRP A 126 10.82 -10.48 -15.24
CA TRP A 126 11.29 -10.07 -13.92
C TRP A 126 11.50 -11.32 -13.06
N SER A 127 12.70 -11.50 -12.54
CA SER A 127 13.04 -12.56 -11.58
C SER A 127 13.03 -11.98 -10.16
N TYR A 128 12.33 -12.66 -9.28
CA TYR A 128 12.18 -12.27 -7.89
C TYR A 128 12.65 -13.35 -6.94
N ARG A 129 13.20 -12.95 -5.80
CA ARG A 129 13.27 -13.77 -4.60
C ARG A 129 12.20 -13.31 -3.62
N TRP A 130 11.73 -14.21 -2.80
CA TRP A 130 10.82 -13.91 -1.71
C TRP A 130 11.25 -14.65 -0.44
N GLU A 131 10.91 -14.04 0.69
CA GLU A 131 11.13 -14.58 2.02
C GLU A 131 9.92 -14.29 2.90
N SER A 132 9.54 -15.24 3.75
CA SER A 132 8.47 -15.13 4.73
C SER A 132 8.78 -16.03 5.93
N PRO A 133 8.05 -15.92 7.06
CA PRO A 133 8.26 -16.83 8.20
C PRO A 133 8.05 -18.31 7.90
N VAL A 134 7.37 -18.65 6.82
CA VAL A 134 7.02 -20.05 6.46
C VAL A 134 7.82 -20.58 5.27
N GLY A 135 8.80 -19.82 4.77
CA GLY A 135 9.68 -20.27 3.69
C GLY A 135 10.21 -19.15 2.81
N SER A 136 11.02 -19.55 1.85
CA SER A 136 11.61 -18.65 0.85
C SER A 136 11.66 -19.33 -0.50
N GLY A 137 11.91 -18.56 -1.56
CA GLY A 137 12.04 -19.10 -2.90
C GLY A 137 12.27 -18.03 -3.95
N THR A 138 12.31 -18.46 -5.20
CA THR A 138 12.42 -17.60 -6.37
C THR A 138 11.32 -17.91 -7.37
N PHE A 139 10.97 -16.94 -8.18
CA PHE A 139 10.07 -17.12 -9.32
C PHE A 139 10.36 -16.08 -10.39
N VAL A 140 9.91 -16.38 -11.59
CA VAL A 140 10.04 -15.50 -12.74
C VAL A 140 8.65 -15.10 -13.20
N TRP A 141 8.46 -13.81 -13.43
CA TRP A 141 7.30 -13.26 -14.14
C TRP A 141 7.70 -12.98 -15.58
N THR A 142 6.95 -13.53 -16.52
CA THR A 142 7.15 -13.29 -17.95
C THR A 142 5.85 -12.83 -18.59
N VAL A 143 5.86 -11.73 -19.30
CA VAL A 143 4.73 -11.33 -20.14
C VAL A 143 4.61 -12.30 -21.30
N ALA A 144 3.59 -13.16 -21.24
CA ALA A 144 3.47 -14.29 -22.15
C ALA A 144 2.69 -13.91 -23.44
N ARG A 145 1.59 -13.15 -23.29
CA ARG A 145 0.69 -12.80 -24.40
C ARG A 145 -0.29 -11.70 -24.01
N PHE A 146 -1.02 -11.23 -24.99
CA PHE A 146 -2.24 -10.44 -24.79
C PHE A 146 -3.45 -11.32 -25.07
N GLU A 147 -4.50 -11.17 -24.27
CA GLU A 147 -5.70 -12.00 -24.37
C GLU A 147 -6.91 -11.25 -23.79
N THR A 148 -8.09 -11.45 -24.36
CA THR A 148 -9.33 -10.98 -23.75
C THR A 148 -9.86 -12.05 -22.80
N VAL A 149 -9.97 -11.72 -21.51
CA VAL A 149 -10.55 -12.60 -20.48
C VAL A 149 -11.74 -11.91 -19.84
N GLU A 150 -12.89 -12.61 -19.78
CA GLU A 150 -14.13 -12.06 -19.22
C GLU A 150 -14.50 -10.66 -19.80
N GLY A 151 -14.23 -10.45 -21.10
CA GLY A 151 -14.49 -9.19 -21.79
C GLY A 151 -13.43 -8.09 -21.52
N VAL A 152 -12.36 -8.37 -20.77
CA VAL A 152 -11.30 -7.40 -20.45
C VAL A 152 -10.06 -7.68 -21.31
N ASP A 153 -9.63 -6.69 -22.12
CA ASP A 153 -8.34 -6.75 -22.85
C ASP A 153 -7.19 -6.75 -21.84
N SER A 154 -6.45 -7.86 -21.79
CA SER A 154 -5.52 -8.16 -20.71
C SER A 154 -4.12 -8.50 -21.23
N VAL A 155 -3.14 -8.17 -20.37
CA VAL A 155 -1.77 -8.69 -20.42
C VAL A 155 -1.71 -9.92 -19.53
N VAL A 156 -1.25 -11.03 -20.07
CA VAL A 156 -1.07 -12.28 -19.31
C VAL A 156 0.38 -12.41 -18.90
N VAL A 157 0.60 -12.41 -17.57
CA VAL A 157 1.90 -12.64 -16.94
C VAL A 157 1.94 -14.06 -16.39
N LYS A 158 2.93 -14.84 -16.79
CA LYS A 158 3.17 -16.22 -16.27
C LYS A 158 4.15 -16.22 -15.12
N ALA A 159 3.83 -17.03 -14.10
CA ALA A 159 4.70 -17.36 -12.98
C ALA A 159 4.60 -18.87 -12.72
N GLY A 160 5.42 -19.68 -13.40
CA GLY A 160 5.27 -21.13 -13.41
C GLY A 160 3.91 -21.56 -13.98
N ARG A 161 3.10 -22.27 -13.17
CA ARG A 161 1.74 -22.72 -13.57
C ARG A 161 0.68 -21.64 -13.41
N ARG A 162 1.00 -20.52 -12.73
CA ARG A 162 0.08 -19.39 -12.51
C ARG A 162 0.10 -18.46 -13.72
N GLU A 163 -1.06 -18.03 -14.16
CA GLU A 163 -1.28 -16.96 -15.09
C GLU A 163 -2.03 -15.83 -14.40
N ILE A 164 -1.48 -14.62 -14.46
CA ILE A 164 -2.01 -13.41 -13.83
C ILE A 164 -2.47 -12.48 -14.94
N PHE A 165 -3.70 -12.05 -14.91
CA PHE A 165 -4.32 -11.23 -15.93
C PHE A 165 -4.43 -9.79 -15.45
N TYR A 166 -3.76 -8.89 -16.15
CA TYR A 166 -3.81 -7.46 -15.89
C TYR A 166 -4.49 -6.71 -17.01
N ARG A 167 -5.45 -5.86 -16.72
CA ARG A 167 -6.08 -5.01 -17.74
C ARG A 167 -5.03 -4.16 -18.44
N ARG A 168 -5.04 -4.20 -19.75
CA ARG A 168 -3.99 -3.62 -20.59
C ARG A 168 -3.93 -2.10 -20.50
N SER A 169 -5.06 -1.43 -20.32
CA SER A 169 -5.16 0.04 -20.30
C SER A 169 -4.48 0.67 -19.10
N ASP A 170 -4.60 0.08 -17.90
CA ASP A 170 -4.15 0.68 -16.62
C ASP A 170 -3.35 -0.25 -15.73
N GLY A 171 -3.24 -1.55 -16.09
CA GLY A 171 -2.55 -2.54 -15.27
C GLY A 171 -3.37 -3.04 -14.07
N ALA A 172 -4.70 -2.83 -14.09
CA ALA A 172 -5.56 -3.37 -13.05
C ALA A 172 -5.54 -4.90 -13.07
N HIS A 173 -5.36 -5.51 -11.89
CA HIS A 173 -5.41 -6.95 -11.71
C HIS A 173 -6.85 -7.46 -11.85
N VAL A 174 -7.08 -8.33 -12.81
CA VAL A 174 -8.39 -8.89 -13.15
C VAL A 174 -8.62 -10.20 -12.40
N LEU A 175 -7.79 -11.20 -12.70
CA LEU A 175 -7.88 -12.53 -12.10
C LEU A 175 -6.55 -13.28 -12.20
N ASP A 176 -6.46 -14.39 -11.44
CA ASP A 176 -5.39 -15.38 -11.56
C ASP A 176 -5.98 -16.73 -11.92
N LYS A 177 -5.26 -17.47 -12.75
CA LYS A 177 -5.51 -18.89 -13.04
C LYS A 177 -4.31 -19.73 -12.60
N VAL A 178 -4.57 -20.94 -12.14
CA VAL A 178 -3.57 -22.00 -11.94
C VAL A 178 -4.07 -23.23 -12.70
N ASP A 179 -3.25 -23.76 -13.59
CA ASP A 179 -3.61 -24.88 -14.46
C ASP A 179 -4.97 -24.68 -15.18
N GLY A 180 -5.28 -23.45 -15.55
CA GLY A 180 -6.52 -23.06 -16.24
C GLY A 180 -7.71 -22.76 -15.32
N GLY A 181 -7.69 -23.17 -14.06
CA GLY A 181 -8.74 -22.86 -13.06
C GLY A 181 -8.57 -21.44 -12.46
N VAL A 182 -9.66 -20.70 -12.27
CA VAL A 182 -9.64 -19.38 -11.64
C VAL A 182 -9.47 -19.55 -10.13
N VAL A 183 -8.33 -19.08 -9.59
CA VAL A 183 -8.03 -19.14 -8.15
C VAL A 183 -8.28 -17.81 -7.43
N THR A 184 -8.25 -16.71 -8.15
CA THR A 184 -8.57 -15.36 -7.63
C THR A 184 -9.25 -14.54 -8.73
N ARG A 185 -10.26 -13.77 -8.38
CA ARG A 185 -10.89 -12.75 -9.23
C ARG A 185 -11.14 -11.49 -8.43
N ASN A 186 -10.90 -10.32 -9.04
CA ASN A 186 -11.22 -9.02 -8.43
C ASN A 186 -12.34 -8.32 -9.18
N VAL A 187 -13.37 -7.89 -8.48
CA VAL A 187 -14.56 -7.25 -9.03
C VAL A 187 -14.83 -5.91 -8.32
N PRO A 188 -14.68 -4.77 -9.00
CA PRO A 188 -14.07 -4.61 -10.32
C PRO A 188 -12.57 -4.93 -10.33
N PRO A 189 -11.91 -5.05 -11.51
CA PRO A 189 -10.46 -5.18 -11.58
C PRO A 189 -9.74 -4.07 -10.85
N VAL A 190 -8.70 -4.40 -10.06
CA VAL A 190 -8.06 -3.50 -9.11
C VAL A 190 -6.72 -2.95 -9.62
N ALA A 191 -6.63 -1.63 -9.80
CA ALA A 191 -5.39 -0.94 -10.13
C ALA A 191 -4.65 -0.57 -8.83
N VAL A 192 -3.79 -1.46 -8.36
CA VAL A 192 -2.98 -1.22 -7.15
C VAL A 192 -2.13 0.04 -7.28
N LEU A 193 -1.63 0.33 -8.47
CA LEU A 193 -0.90 1.54 -8.81
C LEU A 193 -1.80 2.47 -9.64
N ALA A 194 -2.22 3.59 -9.06
CA ALA A 194 -3.04 4.59 -9.73
C ALA A 194 -2.18 5.53 -10.59
N PHE A 195 -1.83 5.09 -11.80
CA PHE A 195 -1.07 5.91 -12.74
C PHE A 195 -1.88 7.07 -13.33
N PRO A 196 -1.21 8.23 -13.62
CA PRO A 196 0.19 8.52 -13.30
C PRO A 196 0.42 8.68 -11.80
N LEU A 197 1.48 8.03 -11.27
CA LEU A 197 1.82 8.15 -9.85
C LEU A 197 2.33 9.56 -9.55
N ARG A 198 1.80 10.16 -8.51
CA ARG A 198 2.22 11.48 -8.00
C ARG A 198 2.48 11.39 -6.50
N ALA A 199 3.63 11.88 -6.06
CA ALA A 199 3.97 11.93 -4.65
C ALA A 199 2.89 12.67 -3.84
N GLY A 200 2.46 12.05 -2.73
CA GLY A 200 1.45 12.60 -1.82
C GLY A 200 0.00 12.47 -2.29
N ARG A 201 -0.27 12.08 -3.54
CA ARG A 201 -1.64 11.87 -4.02
C ARG A 201 -2.20 10.56 -3.46
N PRO A 202 -3.31 10.58 -2.69
CA PRO A 202 -3.98 9.38 -2.23
C PRO A 202 -4.92 8.81 -3.29
N TRP A 203 -5.21 7.51 -3.20
CA TRP A 203 -6.30 6.86 -3.92
C TRP A 203 -6.88 5.71 -3.11
N ALA A 204 -8.13 5.37 -3.39
CA ALA A 204 -8.83 4.26 -2.77
C ALA A 204 -8.81 3.00 -3.65
N LEU A 205 -8.80 1.85 -3.02
CA LEU A 205 -9.05 0.56 -3.63
C LEU A 205 -10.29 -0.05 -2.98
N ASP A 206 -11.37 -0.16 -3.75
CA ASP A 206 -12.63 -0.72 -3.33
C ASP A 206 -13.02 -1.83 -4.32
N TYR A 207 -12.95 -3.08 -3.89
CA TYR A 207 -13.25 -4.23 -4.73
C TYR A 207 -13.62 -5.47 -3.91
N THR A 208 -14.34 -6.37 -4.53
CA THR A 208 -14.59 -7.71 -3.97
C THR A 208 -13.55 -8.68 -4.54
N ARG A 209 -12.88 -9.42 -3.68
CA ARG A 209 -11.98 -10.51 -4.04
C ARG A 209 -12.68 -11.84 -3.88
N GLU A 210 -12.85 -12.54 -4.97
CA GLU A 210 -13.39 -13.89 -5.01
C GLU A 210 -12.25 -14.91 -5.08
N ARG A 211 -12.36 -15.99 -4.31
CA ARG A 211 -11.50 -17.19 -4.37
C ARG A 211 -12.40 -18.40 -4.58
N PRO A 212 -12.75 -18.74 -5.84
CA PRO A 212 -13.75 -19.77 -6.14
C PRO A 212 -13.43 -21.14 -5.56
N GLU A 213 -12.17 -21.57 -5.62
CA GLU A 213 -11.76 -22.87 -5.07
C GLU A 213 -11.93 -22.95 -3.54
N ALA A 214 -11.67 -21.85 -2.84
CA ALA A 214 -11.88 -21.75 -1.40
C ALA A 214 -13.31 -21.40 -1.01
N ARG A 215 -14.19 -21.12 -1.99
CA ARG A 215 -15.56 -20.61 -1.78
C ARG A 215 -15.59 -19.37 -0.87
N GLN A 216 -14.58 -18.52 -1.00
CA GLN A 216 -14.38 -17.34 -0.18
C GLN A 216 -14.55 -16.07 -1.02
N THR A 217 -15.22 -15.09 -0.40
CA THR A 217 -15.41 -13.75 -0.99
C THR A 217 -15.09 -12.72 0.10
N ASP A 218 -14.22 -11.77 -0.20
CA ASP A 218 -13.78 -10.73 0.72
C ASP A 218 -14.00 -9.35 0.08
N ASP A 219 -14.67 -8.45 0.78
CA ASP A 219 -14.68 -7.04 0.42
C ASP A 219 -13.39 -6.39 0.91
N VAL A 220 -12.69 -5.74 0.00
CA VAL A 220 -11.39 -5.13 0.23
C VAL A 220 -11.50 -3.62 0.07
N GLU A 221 -11.25 -2.91 1.16
CA GLU A 221 -11.26 -1.46 1.23
C GLU A 221 -9.91 -0.98 1.74
N MET A 222 -9.15 -0.27 0.89
CA MET A 222 -7.83 0.25 1.27
C MET A 222 -7.67 1.70 0.80
N ASP A 223 -6.88 2.45 1.55
CA ASP A 223 -6.37 3.75 1.15
C ASP A 223 -4.89 3.63 0.86
N CYS A 224 -4.49 4.08 -0.32
CA CYS A 224 -3.12 4.01 -0.80
C CYS A 224 -2.55 5.41 -1.03
N ARG A 225 -1.23 5.53 -0.93
CA ARG A 225 -0.49 6.73 -1.29
C ARG A 225 0.88 6.38 -1.84
N ALA A 226 1.43 7.23 -2.69
CA ALA A 226 2.80 7.13 -3.17
C ALA A 226 3.66 8.24 -2.55
N ASP A 227 4.89 7.92 -2.19
CA ASP A 227 5.90 8.90 -1.83
C ASP A 227 6.74 9.30 -3.06
N ALA A 228 7.51 10.40 -2.94
CA ALA A 228 8.47 10.77 -3.96
C ALA A 228 9.49 9.65 -4.18
N PRO A 229 10.01 9.48 -5.41
CA PRO A 229 11.04 8.49 -5.67
C PRO A 229 12.25 8.67 -4.77
N ALA A 230 12.74 7.56 -4.23
CA ALA A 230 13.96 7.47 -3.43
C ALA A 230 14.81 6.29 -3.89
N ALA A 231 16.11 6.31 -3.57
CA ALA A 231 17.00 5.20 -3.89
C ALA A 231 16.63 3.95 -3.06
N VAL A 232 16.37 2.84 -3.74
CA VAL A 232 16.08 1.53 -3.15
C VAL A 232 17.05 0.51 -3.71
N THR A 233 17.78 -0.17 -2.83
CA THR A 233 18.75 -1.21 -3.20
C THR A 233 18.13 -2.59 -3.00
N VAL A 234 18.19 -3.40 -4.03
CA VAL A 234 17.75 -4.80 -4.08
C VAL A 234 18.83 -5.62 -4.81
N PRO A 235 18.77 -6.96 -4.85
CA PRO A 235 19.79 -7.76 -5.55
C PRO A 235 20.04 -7.37 -7.01
N ALA A 236 19.03 -6.89 -7.72
CA ALA A 236 19.16 -6.43 -9.11
C ALA A 236 19.90 -5.09 -9.27
N GLY A 237 20.15 -4.35 -8.18
CA GLY A 237 20.80 -3.03 -8.22
C GLY A 237 20.09 -1.98 -7.36
N THR A 238 20.45 -0.72 -7.59
CA THR A 238 19.83 0.45 -6.93
C THR A 238 18.98 1.22 -7.92
N PHE A 239 17.73 1.49 -7.55
CA PHE A 239 16.71 2.09 -8.40
C PHE A 239 16.08 3.30 -7.74
N ALA A 240 15.72 4.31 -8.54
CA ALA A 240 14.85 5.39 -8.08
C ALA A 240 13.40 4.89 -8.08
N ALA A 241 12.87 4.52 -6.92
CA ALA A 241 11.56 3.91 -6.80
C ALA A 241 10.61 4.72 -5.91
N SER A 242 9.35 4.85 -6.34
CA SER A 242 8.28 5.40 -5.51
C SER A 242 7.79 4.34 -4.55
N HIS A 243 7.83 4.65 -3.25
CA HIS A 243 7.24 3.82 -2.22
C HIS A 243 5.73 4.05 -2.17
N VAL A 244 4.98 2.99 -2.33
CA VAL A 244 3.51 2.98 -2.24
C VAL A 244 3.12 2.18 -1.01
N THR A 245 2.33 2.79 -0.14
CA THR A 245 1.77 2.15 1.06
C THR A 245 0.26 2.07 0.91
N CYS A 246 -0.31 0.88 1.13
CA CYS A 246 -1.75 0.66 1.19
C CYS A 246 -2.16 0.15 2.57
N VAL A 247 -3.11 0.83 3.18
CA VAL A 247 -3.65 0.50 4.51
C VAL A 247 -5.11 0.11 4.42
N HIS A 248 -5.53 -0.86 5.20
CA HIS A 248 -6.93 -1.20 5.33
C HIS A 248 -7.70 -0.02 5.93
N ARG A 249 -8.74 0.48 5.23
CA ARG A 249 -9.52 1.64 5.68
C ARG A 249 -10.18 1.40 7.03
N ARG A 250 -10.66 0.21 7.27
CA ARG A 250 -11.36 -0.15 8.50
C ARG A 250 -10.45 -0.32 9.70
N THR A 251 -9.21 -0.82 9.50
CA THR A 251 -8.30 -1.18 10.61
C THR A 251 -7.09 -0.27 10.71
N GLY A 252 -6.78 0.51 9.68
CA GLY A 252 -5.56 1.29 9.59
C GLY A 252 -4.27 0.44 9.45
N ALA A 253 -4.42 -0.89 9.42
CA ALA A 253 -3.27 -1.79 9.29
C ALA A 253 -2.69 -1.73 7.87
N THR A 254 -1.36 -1.66 7.76
CA THR A 254 -0.67 -1.78 6.48
C THR A 254 -0.91 -3.17 5.90
N SER A 255 -1.56 -3.22 4.74
CA SER A 255 -1.83 -4.47 4.03
C SER A 255 -0.64 -4.87 3.17
N PHE A 256 -0.13 -3.92 2.42
CA PHE A 256 1.08 -4.11 1.63
C PHE A 256 1.79 -2.77 1.34
N GLU A 257 3.07 -2.90 1.02
CA GLU A 257 3.94 -1.83 0.56
C GLU A 257 4.67 -2.30 -0.69
N LEU A 258 4.88 -1.42 -1.64
CA LEU A 258 5.66 -1.72 -2.83
C LEU A 258 6.50 -0.52 -3.27
N TRP A 259 7.59 -0.80 -3.95
CA TRP A 259 8.52 0.20 -4.50
C TRP A 259 8.55 0.06 -6.02
N TYR A 260 7.84 0.95 -6.70
CA TYR A 260 7.75 0.95 -8.15
C TYR A 260 8.89 1.75 -8.78
N ALA A 261 9.66 1.12 -9.67
CA ALA A 261 10.73 1.76 -10.44
C ALA A 261 10.33 1.87 -11.92
N PRO A 262 10.21 3.10 -12.47
CA PRO A 262 9.78 3.30 -13.87
C PRO A 262 10.70 2.63 -14.90
N GLU A 263 12.01 2.61 -14.65
CA GLU A 263 13.01 1.98 -15.50
C GLU A 263 12.88 0.46 -15.57
N VAL A 264 12.41 -0.15 -14.48
CA VAL A 264 12.09 -1.59 -14.40
C VAL A 264 10.68 -1.87 -14.94
N GLY A 265 9.79 -0.87 -14.86
CA GLY A 265 8.39 -0.99 -15.24
C GLY A 265 7.56 -1.89 -14.33
N ASN A 266 8.08 -2.19 -13.12
CA ASN A 266 7.44 -3.02 -12.12
C ASN A 266 7.95 -2.66 -10.71
N SER A 267 7.40 -3.31 -9.67
CA SER A 267 7.93 -3.17 -8.31
C SER A 267 9.30 -3.84 -8.19
N VAL A 268 10.29 -3.14 -7.62
CA VAL A 268 11.60 -3.71 -7.30
C VAL A 268 11.60 -4.38 -5.93
N LYS A 269 10.70 -3.96 -5.04
CA LYS A 269 10.49 -4.55 -3.73
C LYS A 269 9.00 -4.51 -3.38
N GLU A 270 8.56 -5.49 -2.60
CA GLU A 270 7.20 -5.55 -2.04
C GLU A 270 7.24 -6.19 -0.65
N GLN A 271 6.41 -5.68 0.25
CA GLN A 271 6.12 -6.28 1.54
C GLN A 271 4.62 -6.48 1.64
N SER A 272 4.19 -7.69 1.95
CA SER A 272 2.78 -8.05 2.09
C SER A 272 2.54 -8.66 3.46
N ALA A 273 1.54 -8.16 4.18
CA ALA A 273 1.08 -8.77 5.42
C ALA A 273 0.27 -10.03 5.09
N LEU A 274 0.75 -11.17 5.53
CA LEU A 274 0.07 -12.46 5.46
C LEU A 274 -0.35 -12.90 6.87
N SER A 275 -1.25 -13.86 6.97
CA SER A 275 -1.60 -14.48 8.27
C SER A 275 -0.40 -15.13 8.95
N SER A 276 0.62 -15.53 8.20
CA SER A 276 1.87 -16.13 8.70
C SER A 276 2.97 -15.10 9.00
N GLY A 277 2.71 -13.81 8.86
CA GLY A 277 3.69 -12.72 9.02
C GLY A 277 3.96 -11.95 7.73
N ILE A 278 5.03 -11.18 7.69
CA ILE A 278 5.38 -10.36 6.52
C ILE A 278 6.14 -11.21 5.49
N ARG A 279 5.67 -11.20 4.25
CA ARG A 279 6.43 -11.67 3.10
C ARG A 279 7.11 -10.48 2.43
N VAL A 280 8.41 -10.59 2.25
CA VAL A 280 9.23 -9.65 1.46
C VAL A 280 9.52 -10.28 0.10
N ARG A 281 9.36 -9.51 -0.97
CA ARG A 281 9.74 -9.86 -2.33
C ARG A 281 10.71 -8.81 -2.86
N GLU A 282 11.80 -9.23 -3.49
CA GLU A 282 12.82 -8.34 -4.04
C GLU A 282 13.23 -8.78 -5.45
N LEU A 283 13.45 -7.81 -6.32
CA LEU A 283 13.92 -8.03 -7.68
C LEU A 283 15.36 -8.54 -7.68
N VAL A 284 15.62 -9.62 -8.40
CA VAL A 284 16.95 -10.22 -8.59
C VAL A 284 17.52 -9.85 -9.95
N SER A 285 16.70 -9.84 -10.99
CA SER A 285 17.07 -9.43 -12.34
C SER A 285 15.83 -9.09 -13.15
N PHE A 286 16.01 -8.38 -14.25
CA PHE A 286 14.94 -8.12 -15.21
C PHE A 286 15.47 -8.02 -16.63
N LYS A 287 14.62 -8.31 -17.59
CA LYS A 287 14.86 -8.14 -19.01
C LYS A 287 13.64 -7.47 -19.64
N LEU A 288 13.84 -6.36 -20.30
CA LEU A 288 12.78 -5.63 -20.96
C LEU A 288 12.97 -5.70 -22.47
N THR A 289 11.92 -6.04 -23.16
CA THR A 289 11.88 -6.04 -24.62
C THR A 289 11.99 -4.59 -25.14
N ALA A 290 12.86 -4.36 -26.10
CA ALA A 290 12.95 -3.05 -26.74
C ALA A 290 11.59 -2.70 -27.35
N ARG A 291 11.07 -1.51 -27.04
CA ARG A 291 9.88 -1.00 -27.76
C ARG A 291 10.25 -0.84 -29.23
N ALA A 292 9.48 -1.46 -30.12
CA ALA A 292 9.52 -1.06 -31.51
C ALA A 292 9.26 0.46 -31.57
N ALA A 293 10.18 1.20 -32.19
CA ALA A 293 10.02 2.62 -32.39
C ALA A 293 8.65 2.83 -33.07
N ARG A 294 7.78 3.65 -32.47
CA ARG A 294 6.53 4.03 -33.13
C ARG A 294 6.95 4.80 -34.37
N PRO A 295 6.49 4.40 -35.58
CA PRO A 295 6.70 5.24 -36.74
C PRO A 295 6.20 6.65 -36.40
N LEU A 296 7.00 7.66 -36.70
CA LEU A 296 6.56 9.06 -36.67
C LEU A 296 5.62 9.23 -37.86
N ASP A 297 4.32 9.22 -37.60
CA ASP A 297 3.31 9.67 -38.60
C ASP A 297 3.29 11.20 -38.63
#